data_41f750836e31a983171cb2817257cea3
#
_entry.id   41f750836e31a983171cb2817257cea3
#
_cell.length_a   1.000
_cell.length_b   1.000
_cell.length_c   1.000
_cell.angle_alpha   90.00
_cell.angle_beta   90.00
_cell.angle_gamma   90.00
#
_symmetry.space_group_name_H-M   'P 1'
#
loop_
_entity.id
_entity.type
_entity.pdbx_description
1 polymer ?
#
loop_
_entity_poly.entity_id
_entity_poly.type
_entity_poly.pdbx_seq_one_letter_code
_entity_poly.pdbx_strand_id
1 'polypeptide(L)'
;MSQLTEKKFSFDIRQTNICKGIAVLILVFHHMFRYSPVDFVPLIVINGRSLAYRVADYGHVCVAVFLILSGYGLYKSYSSAERRNGGKLSVKLDLIFIKNHLLKLMSGFWFVYIIFLPIGMLMGRSFWEIYQGNPLYMLLDFLGIADLTGTPTYNQTWWFMGIIIVYYILFPLMIKLLKCAPELLLCVALFLNFAAFIPDWGEARTHFLPFVFGIYLSHYDLINRSSVRINKVYKALIISALLIATGVLFRYYNNNSIALDTLFASGIVIFSAFVMSRIPGVRKVMEELGKTSSSIFMFHSFIYVYFHPCRDFIYWFKYVPIIFIVMMAVCYGIAKLIDLLKKLIRYDRLVNLCTGKKKAKA
;
A
#
# COMPACT_ATOMS: atom_id res chain seq x y z
N MET A 1 28.92 24.43 26.66
CA MET A 1 27.60 23.77 26.57
C MET A 1 27.15 23.82 25.11
N SER A 2 27.40 22.80 24.34
CA SER A 2 26.95 22.70 22.95
C SER A 2 25.46 22.46 22.91
N GLN A 3 24.72 23.43 22.39
CA GLN A 3 23.31 23.21 22.03
C GLN A 3 23.26 22.14 20.96
N LEU A 4 22.96 20.92 21.36
CA LEU A 4 22.50 19.87 20.46
C LEU A 4 21.20 20.40 19.83
N THR A 5 21.29 20.93 18.63
CA THR A 5 20.10 21.29 17.83
C THR A 5 19.26 20.04 17.67
N GLU A 6 18.17 19.92 18.41
CA GLU A 6 17.18 18.86 18.23
C GLU A 6 16.79 18.84 16.75
N LYS A 7 17.15 17.77 16.07
CA LYS A 7 16.88 17.61 14.64
C LYS A 7 15.35 17.66 14.43
N LYS A 8 14.88 18.76 13.87
CA LYS A 8 13.45 18.97 13.61
C LYS A 8 12.86 17.76 12.88
N PHE A 9 11.76 17.20 13.39
CA PHE A 9 11.09 16.06 12.76
C PHE A 9 10.73 16.39 11.31
N SER A 10 10.99 15.46 10.40
CA SER A 10 10.60 15.54 9.00
C SER A 10 9.97 14.23 8.57
N PHE A 11 8.75 14.30 8.03
CA PHE A 11 8.09 13.12 7.44
C PHE A 11 8.67 12.90 6.03
N ASP A 12 9.76 12.17 6.00
CA ASP A 12 10.54 11.87 4.81
C ASP A 12 10.32 10.42 4.33
N ILE A 13 11.15 9.98 3.39
CA ILE A 13 11.07 8.61 2.83
C ILE A 13 11.30 7.53 3.89
N ARG A 14 12.11 7.82 4.91
CA ARG A 14 12.38 6.90 6.01
C ARG A 14 11.12 6.68 6.84
N GLN A 15 10.44 7.77 7.23
CA GLN A 15 9.17 7.71 7.95
C GLN A 15 8.10 7.00 7.14
N THR A 16 8.03 7.31 5.84
CA THR A 16 7.10 6.62 4.91
C THR A 16 7.38 5.11 4.86
N ASN A 17 8.64 4.68 4.84
CA ASN A 17 8.99 3.26 4.85
C ASN A 17 8.60 2.59 6.18
N ILE A 18 8.76 3.26 7.32
CA ILE A 18 8.31 2.72 8.61
C ILE A 18 6.80 2.49 8.58
N CYS A 19 6.01 3.46 8.09
CA CYS A 19 4.56 3.31 7.94
C CYS A 19 4.19 2.15 6.99
N LYS A 20 4.89 2.01 5.85
CA LYS A 20 4.69 0.89 4.91
C LYS A 20 5.06 -0.45 5.53
N GLY A 21 6.08 -0.50 6.40
CA GLY A 21 6.47 -1.70 7.13
C GLY A 21 5.36 -2.18 8.06
N ILE A 22 4.74 -1.28 8.80
CA ILE A 22 3.55 -1.61 9.62
C ILE A 22 2.38 -2.04 8.73
N ALA A 23 2.12 -1.30 7.64
CA ALA A 23 1.01 -1.61 6.74
C ALA A 23 1.14 -3.00 6.10
N VAL A 24 2.34 -3.43 5.70
CA VAL A 24 2.54 -4.76 5.11
C VAL A 24 2.41 -5.89 6.14
N LEU A 25 2.77 -5.65 7.40
CA LEU A 25 2.49 -6.61 8.49
C LEU A 25 0.97 -6.79 8.65
N ILE A 26 0.23 -5.69 8.72
CA ILE A 26 -1.24 -5.72 8.84
C ILE A 26 -1.84 -6.42 7.61
N LEU A 27 -1.37 -6.13 6.40
CA LEU A 27 -1.81 -6.74 5.15
C LEU A 27 -1.69 -8.27 5.18
N VAL A 28 -0.48 -8.76 5.46
CA VAL A 28 -0.20 -10.20 5.47
C VAL A 28 -1.00 -10.89 6.58
N PHE A 29 -1.07 -10.29 7.78
CA PHE A 29 -1.87 -10.81 8.88
C PHE A 29 -3.36 -10.88 8.52
N HIS A 30 -3.90 -9.82 7.90
CA HIS A 30 -5.29 -9.76 7.42
C HIS A 30 -5.60 -10.93 6.48
N HIS A 31 -4.82 -11.07 5.43
CA HIS A 31 -5.08 -12.10 4.44
C HIS A 31 -4.93 -13.51 4.99
N MET A 32 -3.93 -13.76 5.83
CA MET A 32 -3.68 -15.10 6.38
C MET A 32 -4.76 -15.57 7.36
N PHE A 33 -5.28 -14.68 8.22
CA PHE A 33 -6.14 -15.09 9.32
C PHE A 33 -7.61 -14.69 9.17
N ARG A 34 -7.92 -13.76 8.24
CA ARG A 34 -9.31 -13.46 7.84
C ARG A 34 -9.81 -14.42 6.77
N TYR A 35 -8.93 -14.82 5.85
CA TYR A 35 -9.22 -15.70 4.71
C TYR A 35 -8.30 -16.94 4.72
N SER A 36 -8.12 -17.52 5.90
CA SER A 36 -7.21 -18.67 6.04
C SER A 36 -7.68 -19.84 5.20
N PRO A 37 -6.82 -20.40 4.33
CA PRO A 37 -7.14 -21.56 3.53
C PRO A 37 -6.96 -22.88 4.29
N VAL A 38 -6.39 -22.83 5.51
CA VAL A 38 -6.07 -24.00 6.35
C VAL A 38 -6.40 -23.66 7.80
N ASP A 39 -6.84 -24.65 8.55
CA ASP A 39 -7.12 -24.52 9.97
C ASP A 39 -5.83 -24.29 10.77
N PHE A 40 -5.93 -23.49 11.81
CA PHE A 40 -4.85 -23.19 12.75
C PHE A 40 -5.36 -23.28 14.20
N VAL A 41 -4.44 -23.47 15.14
CA VAL A 41 -4.79 -23.55 16.57
C VAL A 41 -4.94 -22.12 17.11
N PRO A 42 -6.16 -21.71 17.51
CA PRO A 42 -6.38 -20.42 18.10
C PRO A 42 -5.84 -20.37 19.53
N LEU A 43 -5.03 -19.35 19.85
CA LEU A 43 -4.56 -19.13 21.22
C LEU A 43 -5.67 -18.61 22.13
N ILE A 44 -6.55 -17.77 21.59
CA ILE A 44 -7.66 -17.15 22.30
C ILE A 44 -8.89 -17.19 21.41
N VAL A 45 -10.02 -17.62 21.97
CA VAL A 45 -11.35 -17.64 21.31
C VAL A 45 -12.29 -16.73 22.08
N ILE A 46 -12.97 -15.82 21.37
CA ILE A 46 -13.96 -14.88 21.92
C ILE A 46 -15.26 -15.04 21.12
N ASN A 47 -16.33 -15.41 21.77
CA ASN A 47 -17.64 -15.62 21.15
C ASN A 47 -17.54 -16.48 19.86
N GLY A 48 -16.94 -17.65 19.96
CA GLY A 48 -16.84 -18.66 18.88
C GLY A 48 -15.88 -18.32 17.73
N ARG A 49 -15.15 -17.19 17.78
CA ARG A 49 -14.14 -16.83 16.78
C ARG A 49 -12.77 -16.61 17.42
N SER A 50 -11.72 -17.00 16.71
CA SER A 50 -10.35 -16.74 17.20
C SER A 50 -10.07 -15.24 17.28
N LEU A 51 -9.26 -14.84 18.27
CA LEU A 51 -8.79 -13.45 18.38
C LEU A 51 -8.01 -13.04 17.10
N ALA A 52 -7.24 -13.96 16.52
CA ALA A 52 -6.53 -13.73 15.27
C ALA A 52 -7.47 -13.34 14.13
N TYR A 53 -8.59 -14.06 13.95
CA TYR A 53 -9.61 -13.72 12.98
C TYR A 53 -10.19 -12.31 13.23
N ARG A 54 -10.51 -11.99 14.50
CA ARG A 54 -11.10 -10.68 14.85
C ARG A 54 -10.14 -9.53 14.57
N VAL A 55 -8.87 -9.68 14.94
CA VAL A 55 -7.84 -8.68 14.65
C VAL A 55 -7.61 -8.57 13.14
N ALA A 56 -7.54 -9.70 12.45
CA ALA A 56 -7.37 -9.74 11.00
C ALA A 56 -8.52 -9.06 10.25
N ASP A 57 -9.76 -9.15 10.75
CA ASP A 57 -10.94 -8.54 10.14
C ASP A 57 -10.82 -7.01 10.00
N TYR A 58 -10.15 -6.35 10.94
CA TYR A 58 -9.82 -4.92 10.86
C TYR A 58 -8.62 -4.61 9.96
N GLY A 59 -7.88 -5.61 9.52
CA GLY A 59 -6.63 -5.43 8.78
C GLY A 59 -6.78 -4.84 7.38
N HIS A 60 -7.98 -4.82 6.81
CA HIS A 60 -8.27 -4.14 5.53
C HIS A 60 -7.84 -2.65 5.55
N VAL A 61 -7.75 -2.01 6.71
CA VAL A 61 -7.25 -0.65 6.88
C VAL A 61 -5.85 -0.42 6.28
N CYS A 62 -5.06 -1.48 6.09
CA CYS A 62 -3.73 -1.38 5.46
C CYS A 62 -3.81 -0.75 4.06
N VAL A 63 -4.91 -0.99 3.32
CA VAL A 63 -5.14 -0.39 1.99
C VAL A 63 -5.23 1.13 2.10
N ALA A 64 -6.00 1.64 3.07
CA ALA A 64 -6.09 3.08 3.32
C ALA A 64 -4.74 3.69 3.74
N VAL A 65 -3.92 2.96 4.52
CA VAL A 65 -2.55 3.41 4.86
C VAL A 65 -1.70 3.52 3.59
N PHE A 66 -1.70 2.51 2.71
CA PHE A 66 -0.96 2.57 1.44
C PHE A 66 -1.44 3.70 0.54
N LEU A 67 -2.74 3.95 0.47
CA LEU A 67 -3.32 5.03 -0.33
C LEU A 67 -2.96 6.42 0.20
N ILE A 68 -3.04 6.65 1.52
CA ILE A 68 -2.58 7.91 2.15
C ILE A 68 -1.11 8.15 1.81
N LEU A 69 -0.25 7.15 1.98
CA LEU A 69 1.18 7.28 1.69
C LEU A 69 1.46 7.48 0.20
N SER A 70 0.66 6.87 -0.68
CA SER A 70 0.75 7.05 -2.14
C SER A 70 0.36 8.46 -2.56
N GLY A 71 -0.79 8.96 -2.10
CA GLY A 71 -1.23 10.33 -2.37
C GLY A 71 -0.23 11.38 -1.84
N TYR A 72 0.28 11.18 -0.60
CA TYR A 72 1.30 12.03 0.01
C TYR A 72 2.59 12.08 -0.83
N GLY A 73 3.13 10.91 -1.18
CA GLY A 73 4.37 10.81 -1.93
C GLY A 73 4.26 11.31 -3.36
N LEU A 74 3.11 11.03 -4.01
CA LEU A 74 2.85 11.47 -5.37
C LEU A 74 2.76 12.99 -5.44
N TYR A 75 2.06 13.65 -4.50
CA TYR A 75 2.00 15.10 -4.41
C TYR A 75 3.39 15.71 -4.19
N LYS A 76 4.20 15.20 -3.26
CA LYS A 76 5.59 15.68 -3.06
C LYS A 76 6.44 15.59 -4.34
N SER A 77 6.31 14.47 -5.05
CA SER A 77 7.01 14.24 -6.32
C SER A 77 6.56 15.22 -7.40
N TYR A 78 5.24 15.45 -7.53
CA TYR A 78 4.66 16.37 -8.50
C TYR A 78 5.03 17.81 -8.21
N SER A 79 4.88 18.28 -6.98
CA SER A 79 5.28 19.62 -6.55
C SER A 79 6.77 19.90 -6.78
N SER A 80 7.62 18.89 -6.62
CA SER A 80 9.04 18.95 -6.96
C SER A 80 9.27 19.08 -8.47
N ALA A 81 8.50 18.34 -9.28
CA ALA A 81 8.56 18.41 -10.75
C ALA A 81 8.06 19.77 -11.27
N GLU A 82 6.97 20.27 -10.70
CA GLU A 82 6.42 21.59 -11.01
C GLU A 82 7.41 22.72 -10.71
N ARG A 83 8.05 22.71 -9.53
CA ARG A 83 9.09 23.70 -9.20
C ARG A 83 10.23 23.69 -10.21
N ARG A 84 10.67 22.51 -10.66
CA ARG A 84 11.70 22.41 -11.71
C ARG A 84 11.23 22.90 -13.07
N ASN A 85 9.91 22.93 -13.31
CA ASN A 85 9.28 23.50 -14.51
C ASN A 85 8.94 25.00 -14.36
N GLY A 86 9.58 25.70 -13.45
CA GLY A 86 9.35 27.13 -13.20
C GLY A 86 8.00 27.44 -12.54
N GLY A 87 7.41 26.50 -11.81
CA GLY A 87 6.11 26.65 -11.13
C GLY A 87 4.90 26.61 -12.07
N LYS A 88 5.10 26.31 -13.35
CA LYS A 88 4.02 26.27 -14.34
C LYS A 88 3.45 24.88 -14.52
N LEU A 89 2.13 24.78 -14.44
CA LEU A 89 1.38 23.59 -14.88
C LEU A 89 1.38 23.52 -16.40
N SER A 90 1.59 22.34 -16.95
CA SER A 90 1.47 22.11 -18.38
C SER A 90 1.04 20.69 -18.65
N VAL A 91 0.27 20.48 -19.71
CA VAL A 91 -0.16 19.14 -20.16
C VAL A 91 1.05 18.22 -20.40
N LYS A 92 2.14 18.79 -20.94
CA LYS A 92 3.39 18.04 -21.16
C LYS A 92 3.99 17.53 -19.84
N LEU A 93 4.00 18.37 -18.80
CA LEU A 93 4.44 17.96 -17.46
C LEU A 93 3.56 16.84 -16.92
N ASP A 94 2.25 17.00 -17.02
CA ASP A 94 1.26 16.02 -16.55
C ASP A 94 1.46 14.66 -17.23
N LEU A 95 1.56 14.62 -18.55
CA LEU A 95 1.75 13.38 -19.32
C LEU A 95 3.08 12.69 -19.00
N ILE A 96 4.17 13.44 -18.89
CA ILE A 96 5.48 12.90 -18.51
C ILE A 96 5.42 12.37 -17.08
N PHE A 97 4.75 13.05 -16.17
CA PHE A 97 4.61 12.64 -14.79
C PHE A 97 3.82 11.34 -14.67
N ILE A 98 2.64 11.26 -15.31
CA ILE A 98 1.80 10.05 -15.34
C ILE A 98 2.62 8.87 -15.91
N LYS A 99 3.17 9.05 -17.12
CA LYS A 99 3.99 8.02 -17.79
C LYS A 99 5.07 7.46 -16.86
N ASN A 100 5.86 8.35 -16.24
CA ASN A 100 7.00 7.93 -15.43
C ASN A 100 6.58 7.20 -14.14
N HIS A 101 5.47 7.61 -13.53
CA HIS A 101 4.98 6.98 -12.31
C HIS A 101 4.27 5.66 -12.60
N LEU A 102 3.50 5.58 -13.70
CA LEU A 102 2.91 4.32 -14.16
C LEU A 102 3.99 3.31 -14.57
N LEU A 103 4.97 3.72 -15.36
CA LEU A 103 6.07 2.80 -15.74
C LEU A 103 6.83 2.28 -14.51
N LYS A 104 7.09 3.14 -13.52
CA LYS A 104 7.73 2.72 -12.29
C LYS A 104 6.87 1.73 -11.47
N LEU A 105 5.58 1.96 -11.39
CA LEU A 105 4.62 1.06 -10.73
C LEU A 105 4.55 -0.28 -11.47
N MET A 106 4.27 -0.22 -12.76
CA MET A 106 4.08 -1.40 -13.61
C MET A 106 5.36 -2.22 -13.74
N SER A 107 6.53 -1.59 -13.77
CA SER A 107 7.80 -2.34 -13.82
C SER A 107 7.97 -3.28 -12.61
N GLY A 108 7.56 -2.84 -11.41
CA GLY A 108 7.54 -3.71 -10.23
C GLY A 108 6.55 -4.87 -10.36
N PHE A 109 5.36 -4.56 -10.84
CA PHE A 109 4.29 -5.51 -11.07
C PHE A 109 4.65 -6.54 -12.15
N TRP A 110 5.09 -6.10 -13.32
CA TRP A 110 5.48 -6.99 -14.41
C TRP A 110 6.63 -7.93 -14.02
N PHE A 111 7.56 -7.45 -13.21
CA PHE A 111 8.65 -8.31 -12.73
C PHE A 111 8.12 -9.47 -11.88
N VAL A 112 7.18 -9.21 -10.98
CA VAL A 112 6.52 -10.26 -10.19
C VAL A 112 5.65 -11.14 -11.09
N TYR A 113 4.85 -10.56 -11.97
CA TYR A 113 3.99 -11.27 -12.89
C TYR A 113 4.76 -12.30 -13.74
N ILE A 114 5.85 -11.86 -14.38
CA ILE A 114 6.68 -12.71 -15.25
C ILE A 114 7.36 -13.85 -14.48
N ILE A 115 7.69 -13.66 -13.21
CA ILE A 115 8.30 -14.71 -12.38
C ILE A 115 7.23 -15.67 -11.81
N PHE A 116 6.18 -15.13 -11.22
CA PHE A 116 5.24 -15.94 -10.46
C PHE A 116 4.23 -16.69 -11.32
N LEU A 117 3.96 -16.24 -12.55
CA LEU A 117 3.07 -16.96 -13.46
C LEU A 117 3.68 -18.32 -13.90
N PRO A 118 4.93 -18.41 -14.41
CA PRO A 118 5.55 -19.71 -14.71
C PRO A 118 5.72 -20.60 -13.48
N ILE A 119 6.12 -20.02 -12.33
CA ILE A 119 6.23 -20.80 -11.08
C ILE A 119 4.87 -21.36 -10.70
N GLY A 120 3.80 -20.59 -10.82
CA GLY A 120 2.44 -21.05 -10.56
C GLY A 120 2.04 -22.21 -11.46
N MET A 121 2.39 -22.18 -12.73
CA MET A 121 2.16 -23.31 -13.64
C MET A 121 2.88 -24.58 -13.17
N LEU A 122 4.14 -24.46 -12.76
CA LEU A 122 4.89 -25.59 -12.19
C LEU A 122 4.28 -26.10 -10.88
N MET A 123 3.59 -25.25 -10.13
CA MET A 123 2.88 -25.59 -8.90
C MET A 123 1.42 -26.02 -9.14
N GLY A 124 1.04 -26.31 -10.39
CA GLY A 124 -0.28 -26.80 -10.75
C GLY A 124 -1.37 -25.73 -10.92
N ARG A 125 -1.00 -24.43 -10.96
CA ARG A 125 -1.93 -23.33 -11.20
C ARG A 125 -1.96 -22.97 -12.69
N SER A 126 -2.84 -23.65 -13.44
CA SER A 126 -2.96 -23.47 -14.90
C SER A 126 -3.45 -22.06 -15.25
N PHE A 127 -2.65 -21.31 -16.02
CA PHE A 127 -3.08 -20.00 -16.51
C PHE A 127 -4.19 -20.10 -17.56
N TRP A 128 -4.24 -21.21 -18.33
CA TRP A 128 -5.31 -21.46 -19.29
C TRP A 128 -6.68 -21.60 -18.62
N GLU A 129 -6.73 -22.32 -17.50
CA GLU A 129 -7.97 -22.46 -16.72
C GLU A 129 -8.40 -21.14 -16.10
N ILE A 130 -7.47 -20.41 -15.49
CA ILE A 130 -7.76 -19.14 -14.83
C ILE A 130 -8.25 -18.10 -15.83
N TYR A 131 -7.60 -17.97 -16.98
CA TYR A 131 -7.99 -17.02 -18.02
C TYR A 131 -9.01 -17.62 -19.02
N GLN A 132 -9.57 -18.78 -18.74
CA GLN A 132 -10.62 -19.43 -19.54
C GLN A 132 -10.24 -19.59 -21.01
N GLY A 133 -8.96 -19.83 -21.30
CA GLY A 133 -8.44 -19.92 -22.67
C GLY A 133 -8.42 -18.60 -23.44
N ASN A 134 -8.75 -17.47 -22.81
CA ASN A 134 -8.83 -16.17 -23.47
C ASN A 134 -7.54 -15.32 -23.25
N PRO A 135 -6.70 -15.12 -24.27
CA PRO A 135 -5.48 -14.34 -24.16
C PRO A 135 -5.71 -12.87 -23.84
N LEU A 136 -6.92 -12.33 -24.14
CA LEU A 136 -7.28 -10.96 -23.79
C LEU A 136 -7.35 -10.79 -22.26
N TYR A 137 -7.86 -11.79 -21.52
CA TYR A 137 -7.91 -11.72 -20.06
C TYR A 137 -6.50 -11.71 -19.46
N MET A 138 -5.58 -12.51 -20.02
CA MET A 138 -4.18 -12.47 -19.65
C MET A 138 -3.54 -11.10 -19.91
N LEU A 139 -3.86 -10.47 -21.04
CA LEU A 139 -3.37 -9.12 -21.36
C LEU A 139 -3.93 -8.07 -20.40
N LEU A 140 -5.22 -8.10 -20.06
CA LEU A 140 -5.84 -7.17 -19.12
C LEU A 140 -5.24 -7.33 -17.73
N ASP A 141 -4.97 -8.55 -17.30
CA ASP A 141 -4.32 -8.82 -16.01
C ASP A 141 -2.84 -8.37 -16.03
N PHE A 142 -2.10 -8.60 -17.10
CA PHE A 142 -0.74 -8.07 -17.29
C PHE A 142 -0.71 -6.54 -17.29
N LEU A 143 -1.75 -5.88 -17.76
CA LEU A 143 -1.90 -4.42 -17.69
C LEU A 143 -2.35 -3.94 -16.30
N GLY A 144 -2.65 -4.86 -15.35
CA GLY A 144 -3.09 -4.55 -14.00
C GLY A 144 -4.50 -3.99 -13.91
N ILE A 145 -5.35 -4.25 -14.91
CA ILE A 145 -6.72 -3.71 -15.01
C ILE A 145 -7.80 -4.79 -15.05
N ALA A 146 -7.45 -6.05 -14.80
CA ALA A 146 -8.40 -7.16 -14.82
C ALA A 146 -9.63 -6.90 -13.92
N ASP A 147 -9.39 -6.45 -12.70
CA ASP A 147 -10.45 -6.14 -11.73
C ASP A 147 -11.37 -5.00 -12.21
N LEU A 148 -10.81 -3.95 -12.80
CA LEU A 148 -11.60 -2.82 -13.37
C LEU A 148 -12.51 -3.26 -14.53
N THR A 149 -12.12 -4.31 -15.24
CA THR A 149 -12.87 -4.85 -16.39
C THR A 149 -13.75 -6.04 -16.02
N GLY A 150 -13.73 -6.46 -14.74
CA GLY A 150 -14.48 -7.63 -14.28
C GLY A 150 -14.00 -8.93 -14.90
N THR A 151 -12.74 -9.02 -15.34
CA THR A 151 -12.14 -10.20 -15.95
C THR A 151 -11.33 -11.01 -14.95
N PRO A 152 -11.13 -12.33 -15.21
CA PRO A 152 -10.31 -13.16 -14.34
C PRO A 152 -8.89 -12.62 -14.14
N THR A 153 -8.39 -12.77 -12.90
CA THR A 153 -7.01 -12.41 -12.53
C THR A 153 -6.25 -13.62 -12.00
N TYR A 154 -4.96 -13.70 -12.28
CA TYR A 154 -4.10 -14.76 -11.76
C TYR A 154 -3.90 -14.68 -10.26
N ASN A 155 -4.03 -13.49 -9.70
CA ASN A 155 -3.93 -13.25 -8.27
C ASN A 155 -4.94 -12.20 -7.82
N GLN A 156 -5.89 -12.62 -6.99
CA GLN A 156 -6.98 -11.76 -6.51
C GLN A 156 -6.49 -10.50 -5.78
N THR A 157 -5.31 -10.51 -5.16
CA THR A 157 -4.79 -9.31 -4.49
C THR A 157 -4.31 -8.22 -5.45
N TRP A 158 -4.29 -8.47 -6.76
CA TRP A 158 -3.88 -7.49 -7.77
C TRP A 158 -4.96 -6.45 -8.12
N TRP A 159 -6.17 -6.59 -7.56
CA TRP A 159 -7.24 -5.58 -7.72
C TRP A 159 -6.75 -4.15 -7.40
N PHE A 160 -5.87 -4.00 -6.41
CA PHE A 160 -5.29 -2.72 -6.01
C PHE A 160 -4.47 -2.04 -7.12
N MET A 161 -3.95 -2.79 -8.09
CA MET A 161 -3.23 -2.21 -9.24
C MET A 161 -4.15 -1.35 -10.08
N GLY A 162 -5.37 -1.82 -10.34
CA GLY A 162 -6.40 -1.06 -11.06
C GLY A 162 -6.69 0.29 -10.40
N ILE A 163 -6.92 0.29 -9.08
CA ILE A 163 -7.17 1.51 -8.31
C ILE A 163 -6.03 2.52 -8.46
N ILE A 164 -4.80 2.10 -8.24
CA ILE A 164 -3.63 2.99 -8.31
C ILE A 164 -3.41 3.51 -9.73
N ILE A 165 -3.64 2.70 -10.76
CA ILE A 165 -3.58 3.15 -12.17
C ILE A 165 -4.59 4.27 -12.42
N VAL A 166 -5.85 4.08 -12.01
CA VAL A 166 -6.91 5.11 -12.15
C VAL A 166 -6.49 6.39 -11.43
N TYR A 167 -6.02 6.30 -10.18
CA TYR A 167 -5.63 7.50 -9.42
C TYR A 167 -4.42 8.21 -10.02
N TYR A 168 -3.46 7.50 -10.59
CA TYR A 168 -2.31 8.12 -11.23
C TYR A 168 -2.70 8.85 -12.52
N ILE A 169 -3.66 8.31 -13.28
CA ILE A 169 -4.19 8.96 -14.48
C ILE A 169 -4.98 10.21 -14.10
N LEU A 170 -5.82 10.14 -13.07
CA LEU A 170 -6.64 11.25 -12.59
C LEU A 170 -5.85 12.29 -11.77
N PHE A 171 -4.62 11.97 -11.35
CA PHE A 171 -3.86 12.79 -10.42
C PHE A 171 -3.66 14.24 -10.87
N PRO A 172 -3.31 14.58 -12.13
CA PRO A 172 -3.20 15.98 -12.55
C PRO A 172 -4.52 16.76 -12.45
N LEU A 173 -5.65 16.10 -12.67
CA LEU A 173 -6.97 16.70 -12.49
C LEU A 173 -7.21 17.01 -11.00
N MET A 174 -6.88 16.07 -10.11
CA MET A 174 -6.94 16.30 -8.66
C MET A 174 -6.08 17.47 -8.22
N ILE A 175 -4.87 17.63 -8.79
CA ILE A 175 -3.98 18.76 -8.47
C ILE A 175 -4.54 20.09 -8.95
N LYS A 176 -5.14 20.14 -10.14
CA LYS A 176 -5.80 21.35 -10.65
C LYS A 176 -6.96 21.74 -9.73
N LEU A 177 -7.81 20.78 -9.37
CA LEU A 177 -8.93 21.00 -8.46
C LEU A 177 -8.45 21.43 -7.08
N LEU A 178 -7.42 20.77 -6.53
CA LEU A 178 -6.81 21.14 -5.25
C LEU A 178 -6.30 22.60 -5.21
N LYS A 179 -5.77 23.10 -6.32
CA LYS A 179 -5.24 24.47 -6.41
C LYS A 179 -6.33 25.52 -6.57
N CYS A 180 -7.42 25.18 -7.26
CA CYS A 180 -8.54 26.10 -7.50
C CYS A 180 -9.55 26.09 -6.35
N ALA A 181 -9.88 24.91 -5.85
CA ALA A 181 -10.94 24.70 -4.85
C ALA A 181 -10.61 23.46 -3.99
N PRO A 182 -9.69 23.57 -3.01
CA PRO A 182 -9.23 22.44 -2.23
C PRO A 182 -10.37 21.77 -1.45
N GLU A 183 -11.28 22.54 -0.90
CA GLU A 183 -12.43 22.02 -0.16
C GLU A 183 -13.35 21.20 -1.06
N LEU A 184 -13.52 21.61 -2.33
CA LEU A 184 -14.33 20.88 -3.30
C LEU A 184 -13.73 19.49 -3.60
N LEU A 185 -12.40 19.38 -3.73
CA LEU A 185 -11.76 18.08 -3.91
C LEU A 185 -12.05 17.13 -2.75
N LEU A 186 -12.01 17.64 -1.52
CA LEU A 186 -12.34 16.85 -0.33
C LEU A 186 -13.82 16.47 -0.29
N CYS A 187 -14.71 17.43 -0.60
CA CYS A 187 -16.16 17.17 -0.70
C CYS A 187 -16.48 16.13 -1.76
N VAL A 188 -15.83 16.18 -2.93
CA VAL A 188 -15.99 15.17 -3.99
C VAL A 188 -15.52 13.81 -3.51
N ALA A 189 -14.38 13.73 -2.82
CA ALA A 189 -13.88 12.46 -2.30
C ALA A 189 -14.80 11.87 -1.23
N LEU A 190 -15.35 12.69 -0.34
CA LEU A 190 -16.35 12.27 0.64
C LEU A 190 -17.66 11.85 -0.04
N PHE A 191 -18.16 12.65 -0.97
CA PHE A 191 -19.38 12.33 -1.72
C PHE A 191 -19.27 11.00 -2.44
N LEU A 192 -18.17 10.77 -3.20
CA LEU A 192 -17.93 9.52 -3.92
C LEU A 192 -17.92 8.32 -3.00
N ASN A 193 -17.40 8.46 -1.79
CA ASN A 193 -17.40 7.35 -0.82
C ASN A 193 -18.80 6.89 -0.45
N PHE A 194 -19.74 7.82 -0.31
CA PHE A 194 -21.12 7.53 0.10
C PHE A 194 -22.11 7.39 -1.07
N ALA A 195 -21.72 7.74 -2.30
CA ALA A 195 -22.57 7.72 -3.48
C ALA A 195 -22.76 6.29 -4.02
N ALA A 196 -23.50 5.45 -3.30
CA ALA A 196 -23.73 4.06 -3.65
C ALA A 196 -24.43 3.85 -5.02
N PHE A 197 -25.07 4.87 -5.56
CA PHE A 197 -25.71 4.87 -6.88
C PHE A 197 -24.68 5.01 -8.04
N ILE A 198 -23.45 5.41 -7.75
CA ILE A 198 -22.35 5.44 -8.72
C ILE A 198 -21.65 4.08 -8.71
N PRO A 199 -21.45 3.41 -9.85
CA PRO A 199 -20.72 2.16 -9.91
C PRO A 199 -19.33 2.27 -9.26
N ASP A 200 -18.95 1.24 -8.52
CA ASP A 200 -17.62 1.17 -7.88
C ASP A 200 -16.71 0.28 -8.73
N TRP A 201 -16.07 0.86 -9.72
CA TRP A 201 -15.19 0.14 -10.62
C TRP A 201 -13.95 -0.35 -9.87
N GLY A 202 -13.90 -1.66 -9.58
CA GLY A 202 -12.80 -2.27 -8.86
C GLY A 202 -12.49 -1.54 -7.54
N GLU A 203 -13.52 -1.14 -6.79
CA GLU A 203 -13.41 -0.41 -5.51
C GLU A 203 -12.72 0.97 -5.60
N ALA A 204 -12.49 1.51 -6.82
CA ALA A 204 -11.79 2.79 -6.98
C ALA A 204 -12.57 3.97 -6.43
N ARG A 205 -13.91 3.92 -6.44
CA ARG A 205 -14.76 4.99 -5.89
C ARG A 205 -14.68 5.04 -4.36
N THR A 206 -14.84 3.92 -3.71
CA THR A 206 -14.87 3.82 -2.24
C THR A 206 -13.50 4.06 -1.61
N HIS A 207 -12.42 3.72 -2.29
CA HIS A 207 -11.05 3.93 -1.83
C HIS A 207 -10.45 5.31 -2.20
N PHE A 208 -11.22 6.21 -2.80
CA PHE A 208 -10.71 7.49 -3.28
C PHE A 208 -10.32 8.45 -2.15
N LEU A 209 -11.10 8.48 -1.07
CA LEU A 209 -10.90 9.42 0.05
C LEU A 209 -9.53 9.29 0.73
N PRO A 210 -9.02 8.10 1.11
CA PRO A 210 -7.70 7.98 1.72
C PRO A 210 -6.59 8.53 0.82
N PHE A 211 -6.67 8.33 -0.50
CA PHE A 211 -5.68 8.83 -1.44
C PHE A 211 -5.70 10.37 -1.53
N VAL A 212 -6.88 10.97 -1.67
CA VAL A 212 -7.06 12.43 -1.66
C VAL A 212 -6.60 13.03 -0.34
N PHE A 213 -6.91 12.39 0.78
CA PHE A 213 -6.46 12.82 2.09
C PHE A 213 -4.93 12.83 2.19
N GLY A 214 -4.24 11.84 1.62
CA GLY A 214 -2.79 11.83 1.50
C GLY A 214 -2.24 13.03 0.72
N ILE A 215 -2.88 13.41 -0.38
CA ILE A 215 -2.56 14.63 -1.15
C ILE A 215 -2.70 15.86 -0.26
N TYR A 216 -3.80 15.97 0.49
CA TYR A 216 -4.08 17.06 1.42
C TYR A 216 -3.02 17.18 2.52
N LEU A 217 -2.68 16.06 3.17
CA LEU A 217 -1.63 16.02 4.19
C LEU A 217 -0.28 16.57 3.67
N SER A 218 0.03 16.27 2.40
CA SER A 218 1.27 16.71 1.76
C SER A 218 1.21 18.16 1.29
N HIS A 219 0.08 18.61 0.73
CA HIS A 219 -0.12 19.97 0.25
C HIS A 219 0.03 21.00 1.35
N TYR A 220 -0.65 20.78 2.47
CA TYR A 220 -0.61 21.67 3.64
C TYR A 220 0.54 21.38 4.62
N ASP A 221 1.37 20.38 4.30
CA ASP A 221 2.48 19.93 5.18
C ASP A 221 2.01 19.59 6.60
N LEU A 222 0.80 19.03 6.72
CA LEU A 222 0.13 18.88 8.00
C LEU A 222 0.90 17.98 8.97
N ILE A 223 1.53 16.91 8.49
CA ILE A 223 2.29 15.99 9.33
C ILE A 223 3.49 16.70 9.97
N ASN A 224 4.25 17.47 9.20
CA ASN A 224 5.41 18.20 9.72
C ASN A 224 4.98 19.37 10.63
N ARG A 225 3.93 20.09 10.27
CA ARG A 225 3.38 21.17 11.13
C ARG A 225 2.84 20.62 12.44
N SER A 226 2.12 19.51 12.40
CA SER A 226 1.59 18.84 13.60
C SER A 226 2.70 18.26 14.49
N SER A 227 3.88 17.94 13.93
CA SER A 227 5.01 17.43 14.70
C SER A 227 5.47 18.38 15.80
N VAL A 228 5.33 19.68 15.59
CA VAL A 228 5.65 20.70 16.61
C VAL A 228 4.71 20.58 17.83
N ARG A 229 3.43 20.25 17.59
CA ARG A 229 2.41 20.05 18.64
C ARG A 229 2.48 18.67 19.26
N ILE A 230 2.85 17.66 18.45
CA ILE A 230 2.99 16.24 18.83
C ILE A 230 4.47 15.93 19.16
N ASN A 231 5.16 16.86 19.80
CA ASN A 231 6.60 16.72 20.10
C ASN A 231 6.90 15.62 21.13
N LYS A 232 5.93 15.25 21.98
CA LYS A 232 6.06 14.23 23.01
C LYS A 232 5.40 12.92 22.57
N VAL A 233 6.05 11.77 22.85
CA VAL A 233 5.56 10.42 22.48
C VAL A 233 4.17 10.14 23.03
N TYR A 234 3.87 10.53 24.26
CA TYR A 234 2.55 10.28 24.86
C TYR A 234 1.43 10.99 24.11
N LYS A 235 1.66 12.21 23.56
CA LYS A 235 0.65 12.89 22.75
C LYS A 235 0.37 12.11 21.44
N ALA A 236 1.43 11.61 20.79
CA ALA A 236 1.28 10.75 19.63
C ALA A 236 0.52 9.47 19.96
N LEU A 237 0.82 8.83 21.10
CA LEU A 237 0.09 7.65 21.58
C LEU A 237 -1.38 7.94 21.80
N ILE A 238 -1.72 9.03 22.52
CA ILE A 238 -3.13 9.38 22.78
C ILE A 238 -3.87 9.65 21.47
N ILE A 239 -3.31 10.50 20.58
CA ILE A 239 -3.97 10.84 19.32
C ILE A 239 -4.14 9.61 18.43
N SER A 240 -3.09 8.79 18.30
CA SER A 240 -3.18 7.56 17.49
C SER A 240 -4.19 6.57 18.09
N ALA A 241 -4.19 6.39 19.41
CA ALA A 241 -5.13 5.52 20.09
C ALA A 241 -6.59 5.98 19.91
N LEU A 242 -6.86 7.28 20.02
CA LEU A 242 -8.18 7.84 19.77
C LEU A 242 -8.64 7.61 18.33
N LEU A 243 -7.79 7.89 17.34
CA LEU A 243 -8.12 7.68 15.93
C LEU A 243 -8.34 6.21 15.59
N ILE A 244 -7.50 5.32 16.13
CA ILE A 244 -7.63 3.87 15.96
C ILE A 244 -8.91 3.38 16.63
N ALA A 245 -9.17 3.77 17.88
CA ALA A 245 -10.38 3.38 18.60
C ALA A 245 -11.63 3.87 17.90
N THR A 246 -11.64 5.12 17.40
CA THR A 246 -12.74 5.66 16.61
C THR A 246 -12.98 4.83 15.37
N GLY A 247 -11.93 4.53 14.58
CA GLY A 247 -12.04 3.72 13.38
C GLY A 247 -12.55 2.30 13.67
N VAL A 248 -12.04 1.66 14.74
CA VAL A 248 -12.49 0.33 15.19
C VAL A 248 -13.96 0.35 15.61
N LEU A 249 -14.38 1.34 16.41
CA LEU A 249 -15.76 1.46 16.87
C LEU A 249 -16.72 1.68 15.69
N PHE A 250 -16.41 2.59 14.80
CA PHE A 250 -17.25 2.83 13.64
C PHE A 250 -17.35 1.59 12.73
N ARG A 251 -16.26 0.88 12.52
CA ARG A 251 -16.25 -0.34 11.74
C ARG A 251 -17.07 -1.46 12.41
N TYR A 252 -17.07 -1.51 13.73
CA TYR A 252 -17.90 -2.44 14.50
C TYR A 252 -19.39 -2.20 14.29
N TYR A 253 -19.83 -0.93 14.24
CA TYR A 253 -21.23 -0.57 14.08
C TYR A 253 -21.71 -0.45 12.63
N ASN A 254 -20.81 -0.13 11.71
CA ASN A 254 -21.15 0.17 10.32
C ASN A 254 -20.15 -0.49 9.35
N ASN A 255 -20.30 -1.79 9.19
CA ASN A 255 -19.35 -2.77 8.65
C ASN A 255 -18.69 -2.42 7.30
N ASN A 256 -19.04 -1.34 6.59
CA ASN A 256 -18.63 -1.08 5.22
C ASN A 256 -18.17 0.37 4.92
N SER A 257 -17.89 1.20 5.92
CA SER A 257 -17.49 2.58 5.64
C SER A 257 -15.97 2.73 5.50
N ILE A 258 -15.47 2.61 4.28
CA ILE A 258 -14.05 2.85 3.92
C ILE A 258 -13.63 4.30 4.23
N ALA A 259 -14.58 5.27 4.24
CA ALA A 259 -14.29 6.64 4.69
C ALA A 259 -13.69 6.68 6.10
N LEU A 260 -14.19 5.85 6.98
CA LEU A 260 -13.73 5.77 8.37
C LEU A 260 -12.38 5.05 8.49
N ASP A 261 -12.02 4.23 7.52
CA ASP A 261 -10.68 3.67 7.40
C ASP A 261 -9.63 4.77 7.19
N THR A 262 -10.01 5.94 6.66
CA THR A 262 -9.09 7.09 6.54
C THR A 262 -8.67 7.60 7.92
N LEU A 263 -9.58 7.68 8.90
CA LEU A 263 -9.26 8.07 10.27
C LEU A 263 -8.42 6.98 10.96
N PHE A 264 -8.84 5.74 10.83
CA PHE A 264 -8.11 4.60 11.38
C PHE A 264 -6.68 4.53 10.83
N ALA A 265 -6.51 4.62 9.51
CA ALA A 265 -5.20 4.65 8.84
C ALA A 265 -4.35 5.84 9.28
N SER A 266 -4.96 7.01 9.50
CA SER A 266 -4.26 8.20 10.03
C SER A 266 -3.69 7.93 11.41
N GLY A 267 -4.44 7.24 12.28
CA GLY A 267 -3.96 6.78 13.59
C GLY A 267 -2.74 5.87 13.46
N ILE A 268 -2.77 4.91 12.53
CA ILE A 268 -1.65 4.00 12.25
C ILE A 268 -0.44 4.78 11.71
N VAL A 269 -0.62 5.75 10.81
CA VAL A 269 0.45 6.60 10.28
C VAL A 269 1.11 7.41 11.40
N ILE A 270 0.31 8.04 12.28
CA ILE A 270 0.82 8.82 13.41
C ILE A 270 1.59 7.89 14.39
N PHE A 271 1.01 6.76 14.75
CA PHE A 271 1.66 5.78 15.61
C PHE A 271 3.01 5.31 15.02
N SER A 272 3.03 4.96 13.75
CA SER A 272 4.23 4.49 13.06
C SER A 272 5.31 5.58 13.00
N ALA A 273 4.93 6.79 12.58
CA ALA A 273 5.86 7.90 12.35
C ALA A 273 6.41 8.50 13.64
N PHE A 274 5.62 8.57 14.71
CA PHE A 274 6.00 9.28 15.92
C PHE A 274 6.34 8.37 17.10
N VAL A 275 5.86 7.13 17.12
CA VAL A 275 6.12 6.17 18.22
C VAL A 275 7.13 5.12 17.77
N MET A 276 6.77 4.31 16.76
CA MET A 276 7.63 3.20 16.31
C MET A 276 9.00 3.68 15.81
N SER A 277 9.03 4.84 15.15
CA SER A 277 10.27 5.43 14.66
C SER A 277 11.30 5.78 15.75
N ARG A 278 10.86 5.91 17.02
CA ARG A 278 11.72 6.23 18.16
C ARG A 278 12.32 5.00 18.84
N ILE A 279 11.83 3.81 18.51
CA ILE A 279 12.36 2.54 19.06
C ILE A 279 13.40 1.99 18.06
N PRO A 280 14.73 2.06 18.35
CA PRO A 280 15.76 1.83 17.32
C PRO A 280 15.67 0.47 16.61
N GLY A 281 15.45 -0.62 17.34
CA GLY A 281 15.31 -1.97 16.77
C GLY A 281 14.07 -2.09 15.88
N VAL A 282 12.92 -1.68 16.40
CA VAL A 282 11.64 -1.70 15.65
C VAL A 282 11.71 -0.81 14.41
N ARG A 283 12.24 0.40 14.55
CA ARG A 283 12.44 1.33 13.45
C ARG A 283 13.20 0.69 12.29
N LYS A 284 14.34 0.03 12.58
CA LYS A 284 15.18 -0.59 11.55
C LYS A 284 14.46 -1.71 10.80
N VAL A 285 13.76 -2.57 11.55
CA VAL A 285 12.97 -3.67 10.97
C VAL A 285 11.82 -3.13 10.12
N MET A 286 11.06 -2.17 10.63
CA MET A 286 9.93 -1.59 9.90
C MET A 286 10.39 -0.84 8.64
N GLU A 287 11.51 -0.12 8.71
CA GLU A 287 12.08 0.56 7.54
C GLU A 287 12.47 -0.45 6.44
N GLU A 288 13.09 -1.57 6.80
CA GLU A 288 13.47 -2.62 5.84
C GLU A 288 12.23 -3.33 5.25
N LEU A 289 11.25 -3.67 6.06
CA LEU A 289 9.98 -4.22 5.57
C LEU A 289 9.26 -3.23 4.66
N GLY A 290 9.30 -1.95 4.98
CA GLY A 290 8.69 -0.92 4.14
C GLY A 290 9.35 -0.77 2.77
N LYS A 291 10.66 -0.97 2.66
CA LYS A 291 11.36 -0.98 1.37
C LYS A 291 10.91 -2.14 0.47
N THR A 292 10.57 -3.27 1.05
CA THR A 292 10.14 -4.48 0.34
C THR A 292 8.60 -4.61 0.24
N SER A 293 7.86 -3.71 0.87
CA SER A 293 6.39 -3.80 1.01
C SER A 293 5.65 -3.94 -0.31
N SER A 294 6.08 -3.23 -1.36
CA SER A 294 5.47 -3.30 -2.68
C SER A 294 5.62 -4.70 -3.31
N SER A 295 6.81 -5.30 -3.22
CA SER A 295 7.03 -6.67 -3.71
C SER A 295 6.22 -7.68 -2.91
N ILE A 296 6.25 -7.59 -1.58
CA ILE A 296 5.46 -8.48 -0.69
C ILE A 296 3.97 -8.37 -1.01
N PHE A 297 3.46 -7.15 -1.19
CA PHE A 297 2.07 -6.93 -1.58
C PHE A 297 1.69 -7.71 -2.85
N MET A 298 2.55 -7.72 -3.85
CA MET A 298 2.27 -8.32 -5.15
C MET A 298 2.30 -9.86 -5.15
N PHE A 299 3.07 -10.50 -4.25
CA PHE A 299 3.26 -11.95 -4.32
C PHE A 299 2.83 -12.74 -3.07
N HIS A 300 2.57 -12.11 -1.92
CA HIS A 300 2.33 -12.84 -0.66
C HIS A 300 1.24 -13.91 -0.75
N SER A 301 0.18 -13.67 -1.51
CA SER A 301 -0.92 -14.61 -1.70
C SER A 301 -0.50 -15.90 -2.42
N PHE A 302 0.51 -15.86 -3.28
CA PHE A 302 1.04 -17.08 -3.87
C PHE A 302 1.59 -18.03 -2.80
N ILE A 303 2.21 -17.49 -1.75
CA ILE A 303 2.88 -18.29 -0.72
C ILE A 303 1.88 -18.98 0.20
N TYR A 304 0.81 -18.29 0.63
CA TYR A 304 -0.10 -18.85 1.63
C TYR A 304 -1.39 -19.43 1.04
N VAL A 305 -1.70 -19.17 -0.25
CA VAL A 305 -2.93 -19.68 -0.89
C VAL A 305 -2.60 -20.59 -2.06
N TYR A 306 -1.89 -20.06 -3.08
CA TYR A 306 -1.83 -20.69 -4.38
C TYR A 306 -0.76 -21.77 -4.52
N PHE A 307 0.37 -21.62 -3.83
CA PHE A 307 1.48 -22.58 -3.88
C PHE A 307 1.33 -23.57 -2.71
N HIS A 308 0.61 -24.65 -2.93
CA HIS A 308 0.24 -25.61 -1.90
C HIS A 308 1.43 -26.09 -1.05
N PRO A 309 2.60 -26.48 -1.60
CA PRO A 309 3.74 -26.88 -0.77
C PRO A 309 4.23 -25.77 0.17
N CYS A 310 4.24 -24.51 -0.31
CA CYS A 310 4.62 -23.37 0.52
C CYS A 310 3.59 -23.11 1.62
N ARG A 311 2.30 -23.14 1.25
CA ARG A 311 1.19 -23.01 2.18
C ARG A 311 1.28 -24.05 3.29
N ASP A 312 1.41 -25.31 2.93
CA ASP A 312 1.42 -26.42 3.87
C ASP A 312 2.63 -26.34 4.81
N PHE A 313 3.79 -25.94 4.32
CA PHE A 313 4.96 -25.63 5.14
C PHE A 313 4.69 -24.49 6.14
N ILE A 314 4.08 -23.37 5.70
CA ILE A 314 3.78 -22.23 6.57
C ILE A 314 2.80 -22.63 7.68
N TYR A 315 1.71 -23.33 7.35
CA TYR A 315 0.68 -23.71 8.31
C TYR A 315 1.02 -24.98 9.13
N TRP A 316 2.08 -25.70 8.81
CA TRP A 316 2.56 -26.84 9.58
C TRP A 316 2.85 -26.47 11.05
N PHE A 317 3.25 -25.25 11.31
CA PHE A 317 3.52 -24.75 12.66
C PHE A 317 2.27 -24.58 13.54
N LYS A 318 1.07 -24.60 12.99
CA LYS A 318 -0.25 -24.58 13.64
C LYS A 318 -0.57 -23.34 14.50
N TYR A 319 0.41 -22.71 15.20
CA TYR A 319 0.18 -21.57 16.09
C TYR A 319 0.35 -20.24 15.38
N VAL A 320 -0.67 -19.36 15.53
CA VAL A 320 -0.75 -18.05 14.87
C VAL A 320 0.56 -17.23 14.90
N PRO A 321 1.23 -17.01 16.05
CA PRO A 321 2.45 -16.20 16.06
C PRO A 321 3.58 -16.82 15.23
N ILE A 322 3.74 -18.15 15.30
CA ILE A 322 4.81 -18.85 14.57
C ILE A 322 4.52 -18.84 13.08
N ILE A 323 3.28 -19.19 12.67
CA ILE A 323 2.81 -19.10 11.28
C ILE A 323 3.12 -17.72 10.71
N PHE A 324 2.77 -16.67 11.43
CA PHE A 324 2.95 -15.30 10.97
C PHE A 324 4.43 -14.90 10.85
N ILE A 325 5.26 -15.24 11.84
CA ILE A 325 6.70 -14.97 11.81
C ILE A 325 7.37 -15.70 10.65
N VAL A 326 7.06 -16.99 10.44
CA VAL A 326 7.60 -17.81 9.35
C VAL A 326 7.16 -17.22 8.01
N MET A 327 5.89 -16.88 7.85
CA MET A 327 5.38 -16.24 6.63
C MET A 327 6.12 -14.93 6.33
N MET A 328 6.29 -14.06 7.32
CA MET A 328 6.99 -12.79 7.12
C MET A 328 8.47 -12.99 6.79
N ALA A 329 9.14 -13.97 7.39
CA ALA A 329 10.52 -14.31 7.07
C ALA A 329 10.65 -14.81 5.60
N VAL A 330 9.75 -15.70 5.18
CA VAL A 330 9.70 -16.20 3.79
C VAL A 330 9.43 -15.05 2.82
N CYS A 331 8.41 -14.22 3.09
CA CYS A 331 8.09 -13.07 2.26
C CYS A 331 9.26 -12.09 2.15
N TYR A 332 9.94 -11.79 3.25
CA TYR A 332 11.11 -10.92 3.24
C TYR A 332 12.26 -11.51 2.43
N GLY A 333 12.54 -12.81 2.60
CA GLY A 333 13.57 -13.53 1.84
C GLY A 333 13.30 -13.49 0.34
N ILE A 334 12.07 -13.80 -0.09
CA ILE A 334 11.65 -13.74 -1.50
C ILE A 334 11.75 -12.31 -2.04
N ALA A 335 11.32 -11.30 -1.29
CA ALA A 335 11.43 -9.91 -1.71
C ALA A 335 12.89 -9.48 -1.92
N LYS A 336 13.81 -9.91 -1.04
CA LYS A 336 15.26 -9.67 -1.22
C LYS A 336 15.83 -10.42 -2.42
N LEU A 337 15.35 -11.63 -2.69
CA LEU A 337 15.73 -12.37 -3.89
C LEU A 337 15.27 -11.65 -5.17
N ILE A 338 14.05 -11.14 -5.19
CA ILE A 338 13.52 -10.30 -6.29
C ILE A 338 14.41 -9.07 -6.49
N ASP A 339 14.79 -8.37 -5.42
CA ASP A 339 15.67 -7.20 -5.50
C ASP A 339 17.05 -7.58 -6.04
N LEU A 340 17.59 -8.73 -5.62
CA LEU A 340 18.86 -9.26 -6.13
C LEU A 340 18.78 -9.59 -7.63
N LEU A 341 17.73 -10.27 -8.06
CA LEU A 341 17.50 -10.61 -9.47
C LEU A 341 17.39 -9.34 -10.32
N LYS A 342 16.62 -8.34 -9.89
CA LYS A 342 16.53 -7.02 -10.55
C LYS A 342 17.91 -6.38 -10.72
N LYS A 343 18.74 -6.46 -9.67
CA LYS A 343 20.10 -5.91 -9.69
C LYS A 343 21.00 -6.66 -10.66
N LEU A 344 20.95 -8.00 -10.67
CA LEU A 344 21.78 -8.85 -11.55
C LEU A 344 21.49 -8.58 -13.03
N ILE A 345 20.23 -8.51 -13.43
CA ILE A 345 19.85 -8.22 -14.82
C ILE A 345 19.83 -6.72 -15.15
N ARG A 346 20.25 -5.87 -14.20
CA ARG A 346 20.24 -4.41 -14.34
C ARG A 346 18.86 -3.83 -14.71
N TYR A 347 17.77 -4.44 -14.19
CA TYR A 347 16.40 -4.10 -14.52
C TYR A 347 16.08 -2.61 -14.32
N ASP A 348 16.55 -2.03 -13.22
CA ASP A 348 16.37 -0.60 -12.95
C ASP A 348 17.02 0.31 -14.01
N ARG A 349 18.06 -0.16 -14.68
CA ARG A 349 18.67 0.59 -15.80
C ARG A 349 17.72 0.65 -16.99
N LEU A 350 17.06 -0.47 -17.30
CA LEU A 350 16.06 -0.52 -18.37
C LEU A 350 14.88 0.41 -18.05
N VAL A 351 14.34 0.34 -16.84
CA VAL A 351 13.25 1.21 -16.40
C VAL A 351 13.64 2.69 -16.45
N ASN A 352 14.86 3.04 -16.03
CA ASN A 352 15.36 4.42 -16.07
C ASN A 352 15.52 4.94 -17.51
N LEU A 353 15.90 4.11 -18.46
CA LEU A 353 15.95 4.48 -19.88
C LEU A 353 14.55 4.84 -20.40
N CYS A 354 13.52 4.01 -20.08
CA CYS A 354 12.14 4.25 -20.48
C CYS A 354 11.54 5.50 -19.82
N THR A 355 11.95 5.85 -18.60
CA THR A 355 11.48 7.04 -17.87
C THR A 355 12.26 8.31 -18.18
N GLY A 356 13.28 8.25 -19.05
CA GLY A 356 14.09 9.42 -19.43
C GLY A 356 14.93 10.00 -18.28
N LYS A 357 15.15 9.26 -17.20
CA LYS A 357 16.02 9.67 -16.12
C LYS A 357 17.47 9.48 -16.54
N LYS A 358 18.15 10.56 -16.98
CA LYS A 358 19.61 10.57 -17.13
C LYS A 358 20.23 10.26 -15.75
N LYS A 359 21.26 9.37 -15.74
CA LYS A 359 22.09 9.17 -14.55
C LYS A 359 22.51 10.54 -14.02
N ALA A 360 22.23 10.85 -12.76
CA ALA A 360 23.03 11.84 -12.08
C ALA A 360 24.48 11.35 -12.19
N LYS A 361 25.34 12.17 -12.79
CA LYS A 361 26.79 11.90 -12.82
C LYS A 361 27.21 11.68 -11.37
N ALA A 362 27.77 10.51 -11.09
CA ALA A 362 28.39 10.19 -9.81
C ALA A 362 29.60 11.10 -9.57
#